data_dc17ce5b64b0af7d466cae431ec1386b
#
_entry.id   dc17ce5b64b0af7d466cae431ec1386b
#
_cell.length_a   1.000
_cell.length_b   1.000
_cell.length_c   1.000
_cell.angle_alpha   90.00
_cell.angle_beta   90.00
_cell.angle_gamma   90.00
#
_symmetry.space_group_name_H-M   'P 1'
#
loop_
_entity.id
_entity.type
_entity.pdbx_description
1 polymer ?
#
loop_
_entity_poly.entity_id
_entity_poly.type
_entity_poly.pdbx_seq_one_letter_code
_entity_poly.pdbx_strand_id
1 'polypeptide(L)'
;MTQRLTPRLTQPALATRDLLPPRRFVQHCAQLVGAGLLSLLLVLGWGVPAAHAYDNPELLPDFQTPIIDLANSFTDFQAQDLAEELEEFEAETGWKLRVLTQYDRTPGRAVKDYWDLDGHSFLIVADPRGGNLLNFNVGGDFYRIIPRTFWVELQTRFGNQYFVRDNGEDGAILGALRAVEICIRQNGCSVVPGLPQEQWVLTFISSIVGGVICGLAAYPRKPGQIFAWQWVLVLSPLWGILFLAFGVGPVVTRTEDWLPLAQNAGGFIVGLLGAYLPSQFRDSTPSET
;
A
#
# COMPACT_ATOMS: atom_id res chain seq x y z
N MET A 1 65.73 42.29 42.66
CA MET A 1 65.87 42.90 41.31
C MET A 1 64.94 42.16 40.37
N THR A 2 63.71 42.66 40.23
CA THR A 2 62.65 42.07 39.46
C THR A 2 62.22 43.08 38.42
N GLN A 3 62.61 42.84 37.16
CA GLN A 3 62.11 43.60 36.00
C GLN A 3 60.80 43.04 35.54
N ARG A 4 59.73 43.85 35.57
CA ARG A 4 58.44 43.56 34.91
C ARG A 4 58.53 43.92 33.42
N LEU A 5 58.36 42.96 32.55
CA LEU A 5 58.12 43.15 31.12
C LEU A 5 56.62 43.34 30.89
N THR A 6 56.22 44.51 30.39
CA THR A 6 54.87 44.83 29.92
C THR A 6 54.76 44.46 28.49
N PRO A 7 53.72 43.73 28.07
CA PRO A 7 53.50 43.47 26.65
C PRO A 7 52.82 44.66 25.96
N ARG A 8 53.43 45.11 24.84
CA ARG A 8 52.86 46.10 23.93
C ARG A 8 51.68 45.48 23.20
N LEU A 9 50.50 46.08 23.35
CA LEU A 9 49.29 45.80 22.49
C LEU A 9 49.54 46.50 21.17
N THR A 10 49.75 45.69 20.12
CA THR A 10 49.66 46.12 18.72
C THR A 10 48.19 46.18 18.30
N GLN A 11 47.72 47.39 18.02
CA GLN A 11 46.40 47.61 17.40
C GLN A 11 46.39 47.07 15.98
N PRO A 12 45.32 46.32 15.54
CA PRO A 12 45.16 45.97 14.14
C PRO A 12 44.71 47.21 13.35
N ALA A 13 45.42 47.48 12.24
CA ALA A 13 45.08 48.49 11.27
C ALA A 13 43.69 48.25 10.70
N LEU A 14 42.77 49.21 10.82
CA LEU A 14 41.49 49.26 10.13
C LEU A 14 41.76 49.32 8.62
N ALA A 15 41.51 48.21 7.93
CA ALA A 15 41.46 48.17 6.49
C ALA A 15 40.26 48.99 6.01
N THR A 16 40.54 50.15 5.44
CA THR A 16 39.54 50.94 4.69
C THR A 16 38.99 50.12 3.55
N ARG A 17 37.73 49.69 3.68
CA ARG A 17 36.97 49.13 2.57
C ARG A 17 36.79 50.21 1.53
N ASP A 18 37.45 50.06 0.38
CA ASP A 18 37.18 50.85 -0.80
C ASP A 18 35.72 50.68 -1.22
N LEU A 19 34.90 51.66 -0.90
CA LEU A 19 33.52 51.76 -1.40
C LEU A 19 33.60 52.04 -2.90
N LEU A 20 33.24 51.09 -3.72
CA LEU A 20 33.11 51.24 -5.16
C LEU A 20 32.28 52.50 -5.47
N PRO A 21 32.67 53.30 -6.47
CA PRO A 21 31.99 54.55 -6.80
C PRO A 21 30.52 54.24 -7.23
N PRO A 22 29.54 55.06 -6.75
CA PRO A 22 28.11 54.77 -6.87
C PRO A 22 27.61 54.52 -8.30
N ARG A 23 28.31 55.02 -9.29
CA ARG A 23 27.96 54.82 -10.71
C ARG A 23 28.11 53.36 -11.20
N ARG A 24 29.09 52.63 -10.73
CA ARG A 24 29.27 51.21 -11.13
C ARG A 24 28.25 50.30 -10.45
N PHE A 25 27.84 50.60 -9.24
CA PHE A 25 26.80 49.83 -8.54
C PHE A 25 25.43 49.94 -9.25
N VAL A 26 25.05 51.16 -9.67
CA VAL A 26 23.78 51.41 -10.41
C VAL A 26 23.81 50.70 -11.77
N GLN A 27 24.94 50.68 -12.49
CA GLN A 27 25.08 49.94 -13.76
C GLN A 27 24.94 48.45 -13.60
N HIS A 28 25.50 47.84 -12.55
CA HIS A 28 25.39 46.43 -12.28
C HIS A 28 23.96 46.03 -11.86
N CYS A 29 23.28 46.83 -11.07
CA CYS A 29 21.88 46.64 -10.72
C CYS A 29 20.98 46.73 -11.95
N ALA A 30 21.20 47.70 -12.86
CA ALA A 30 20.43 47.83 -14.09
C ALA A 30 20.65 46.65 -15.05
N GLN A 31 21.88 46.10 -15.14
CA GLN A 31 22.17 44.92 -15.94
C GLN A 31 21.54 43.65 -15.37
N LEU A 32 21.51 43.48 -14.05
CA LEU A 32 20.86 42.35 -13.41
C LEU A 32 19.32 42.39 -13.55
N VAL A 33 18.72 43.57 -13.43
CA VAL A 33 17.28 43.75 -13.63
C VAL A 33 16.91 43.54 -15.12
N GLY A 34 17.75 44.04 -16.04
CA GLY A 34 17.54 43.84 -17.47
C GLY A 34 17.66 42.37 -17.88
N ALA A 35 18.66 41.64 -17.35
CA ALA A 35 18.83 40.22 -17.59
C ALA A 35 17.67 39.39 -16.98
N GLY A 36 17.18 39.77 -15.81
CA GLY A 36 16.04 39.15 -15.15
C GLY A 36 14.73 39.33 -15.93
N LEU A 37 14.49 40.55 -16.47
CA LEU A 37 13.32 40.81 -17.31
C LEU A 37 13.39 40.09 -18.66
N LEU A 38 14.57 40.00 -19.26
CA LEU A 38 14.76 39.28 -20.54
C LEU A 38 14.55 37.75 -20.36
N SER A 39 15.03 37.19 -19.27
CA SER A 39 14.77 35.77 -18.95
C SER A 39 13.29 35.50 -18.65
N LEU A 40 12.60 36.40 -17.96
CA LEU A 40 11.16 36.30 -17.70
C LEU A 40 10.35 36.38 -19.02
N LEU A 41 10.73 37.28 -19.93
CA LEU A 41 10.09 37.40 -21.24
C LEU A 41 10.36 36.17 -22.14
N LEU A 42 11.54 35.56 -22.06
CA LEU A 42 11.84 34.32 -22.75
C LEU A 42 11.03 33.13 -22.21
N VAL A 43 10.83 33.06 -20.90
CA VAL A 43 10.00 32.01 -20.28
C VAL A 43 8.52 32.20 -20.59
N LEU A 44 8.03 33.46 -20.63
CA LEU A 44 6.65 33.76 -20.98
C LEU A 44 6.38 33.72 -22.49
N GLY A 45 7.39 33.96 -23.33
CA GLY A 45 7.28 33.91 -24.79
C GLY A 45 7.38 32.51 -25.39
N TRP A 46 7.96 31.56 -24.69
CA TRP A 46 7.86 30.15 -25.03
C TRP A 46 6.51 29.66 -24.51
N GLY A 47 5.48 29.81 -25.33
CA GLY A 47 4.19 29.21 -25.08
C GLY A 47 4.41 27.74 -24.72
N VAL A 48 4.13 27.36 -23.48
CA VAL A 48 4.14 25.95 -23.07
C VAL A 48 3.22 25.26 -24.07
N PRO A 49 3.70 24.31 -24.91
CA PRO A 49 2.79 23.58 -25.77
C PRO A 49 1.73 23.01 -24.84
N ALA A 50 0.47 23.40 -25.02
CA ALA A 50 -0.63 22.80 -24.32
C ALA A 50 -0.50 21.30 -24.58
N ALA A 51 -0.27 20.51 -23.52
CA ALA A 51 -0.31 19.07 -23.62
C ALA A 51 -1.74 18.73 -24.00
N HIS A 52 -2.02 18.63 -25.29
CA HIS A 52 -3.27 18.09 -25.78
C HIS A 52 -3.29 16.63 -25.33
N ALA A 53 -4.16 16.30 -24.38
CA ALA A 53 -4.54 14.93 -24.16
C ALA A 53 -5.07 14.42 -25.50
N TYR A 54 -4.34 13.50 -26.08
CA TYR A 54 -4.66 12.95 -27.39
C TYR A 54 -5.83 11.97 -27.16
N ASP A 55 -7.03 12.39 -27.48
CA ASP A 55 -8.22 11.56 -27.40
C ASP A 55 -8.37 10.77 -28.70
N ASN A 56 -8.36 9.43 -28.62
CA ASN A 56 -8.57 8.53 -29.75
C ASN A 56 -9.90 7.79 -29.63
N PRO A 57 -11.03 8.41 -29.99
CA PRO A 57 -12.34 7.77 -29.91
C PRO A 57 -12.45 6.56 -30.86
N GLU A 58 -11.65 6.51 -31.91
CA GLU A 58 -11.58 5.39 -32.85
C GLU A 58 -11.07 4.05 -32.27
N LEU A 59 -10.51 4.09 -31.05
CA LEU A 59 -10.09 2.90 -30.31
C LEU A 59 -11.25 2.32 -29.46
N LEU A 60 -12.37 3.02 -29.42
CA LEU A 60 -13.54 2.56 -28.66
C LEU A 60 -14.39 1.64 -29.58
N PRO A 61 -14.95 0.56 -29.04
CA PRO A 61 -15.89 -0.29 -29.78
C PRO A 61 -17.15 0.45 -30.22
N ASP A 62 -17.78 0.03 -31.32
CA ASP A 62 -19.01 0.61 -31.83
C ASP A 62 -20.21 0.37 -30.90
N PHE A 63 -20.15 -0.66 -30.07
CA PHE A 63 -21.20 -1.00 -29.10
C PHE A 63 -20.63 -0.94 -27.68
N GLN A 64 -21.46 -0.50 -26.74
CA GLN A 64 -21.05 -0.41 -25.35
C GLN A 64 -20.74 -1.79 -24.77
N THR A 65 -19.56 -1.90 -24.16
CA THR A 65 -19.11 -3.07 -23.39
C THR A 65 -18.42 -2.57 -22.11
N PRO A 66 -18.56 -3.26 -20.99
CA PRO A 66 -17.90 -2.84 -19.74
C PRO A 66 -16.37 -2.99 -19.75
N ILE A 67 -15.83 -3.69 -20.76
CA ILE A 67 -14.39 -3.96 -20.89
C ILE A 67 -13.89 -3.50 -22.24
N ILE A 68 -12.78 -2.77 -22.24
CA ILE A 68 -12.00 -2.43 -23.44
C ILE A 68 -10.57 -2.93 -23.21
N ASP A 69 -10.20 -4.02 -23.88
CA ASP A 69 -8.91 -4.69 -23.74
C ASP A 69 -7.98 -4.36 -24.92
N LEU A 70 -7.30 -3.20 -24.88
CA LEU A 70 -6.35 -2.78 -25.92
C LEU A 70 -4.95 -3.38 -25.73
N ALA A 71 -4.64 -3.88 -24.53
CA ALA A 71 -3.36 -4.50 -24.21
C ALA A 71 -3.36 -6.02 -24.47
N ASN A 72 -4.52 -6.63 -24.73
CA ASN A 72 -4.73 -8.08 -24.78
C ASN A 72 -4.29 -8.78 -23.48
N SER A 73 -4.68 -8.18 -22.35
CA SER A 73 -4.40 -8.74 -21.02
C SER A 73 -5.30 -9.93 -20.69
N PHE A 74 -6.43 -10.08 -21.40
CA PHE A 74 -7.39 -11.19 -21.26
C PHE A 74 -7.42 -12.06 -22.51
N THR A 75 -7.80 -13.32 -22.34
CA THR A 75 -8.27 -14.13 -23.46
C THR A 75 -9.69 -13.70 -23.86
N ASP A 76 -10.09 -13.96 -25.11
CA ASP A 76 -11.45 -13.63 -25.59
C ASP A 76 -12.55 -14.19 -24.68
N PHE A 77 -12.36 -15.42 -24.19
CA PHE A 77 -13.30 -16.07 -23.28
C PHE A 77 -13.36 -15.36 -21.91
N GLN A 78 -12.20 -15.02 -21.33
CA GLN A 78 -12.15 -14.30 -20.06
C GLN A 78 -12.77 -12.89 -20.18
N ALA A 79 -12.52 -12.19 -21.29
CA ALA A 79 -13.09 -10.87 -21.53
C ALA A 79 -14.61 -10.92 -21.65
N GLN A 80 -15.14 -11.93 -22.34
CA GLN A 80 -16.58 -12.12 -22.48
C GLN A 80 -17.25 -12.48 -21.15
N ASP A 81 -16.70 -13.46 -20.42
CA ASP A 81 -17.21 -13.92 -19.12
C ASP A 81 -17.23 -12.76 -18.10
N LEU A 82 -16.12 -12.01 -18.03
CA LEU A 82 -16.03 -10.83 -17.18
C LEU A 82 -17.00 -9.72 -17.62
N ALA A 83 -17.24 -9.54 -18.92
CA ALA A 83 -18.21 -8.55 -19.39
C ALA A 83 -19.62 -8.88 -18.92
N GLU A 84 -20.03 -10.15 -19.04
CA GLU A 84 -21.33 -10.62 -18.55
C GLU A 84 -21.45 -10.44 -17.03
N GLU A 85 -20.41 -10.80 -16.25
CA GLU A 85 -20.37 -10.62 -14.79
C GLU A 85 -20.55 -9.13 -14.40
N LEU A 86 -19.87 -8.21 -15.09
CA LEU A 86 -19.95 -6.78 -14.78
C LEU A 86 -21.31 -6.17 -15.17
N GLU A 87 -21.95 -6.64 -16.25
CA GLU A 87 -23.30 -6.23 -16.64
C GLU A 87 -24.34 -6.73 -15.65
N GLU A 88 -24.25 -7.98 -15.20
CA GLU A 88 -25.12 -8.52 -14.15
C GLU A 88 -24.95 -7.77 -12.83
N PHE A 89 -23.69 -7.49 -12.46
CA PHE A 89 -23.38 -6.72 -11.25
C PHE A 89 -23.99 -5.31 -11.29
N GLU A 90 -23.89 -4.61 -12.42
CA GLU A 90 -24.52 -3.30 -12.60
C GLU A 90 -26.05 -3.39 -12.51
N ALA A 91 -26.64 -4.38 -13.15
CA ALA A 91 -28.10 -4.60 -13.11
C ALA A 91 -28.61 -4.89 -11.67
N GLU A 92 -27.80 -5.62 -10.87
CA GLU A 92 -28.16 -5.99 -9.51
C GLU A 92 -27.97 -4.84 -8.51
N THR A 93 -26.86 -4.10 -8.63
CA THR A 93 -26.39 -3.15 -7.61
C THR A 93 -26.57 -1.67 -7.98
N GLY A 94 -26.68 -1.38 -9.28
CA GLY A 94 -26.67 -0.02 -9.82
C GLY A 94 -25.28 0.65 -9.84
N TRP A 95 -24.20 -0.07 -9.48
CA TRP A 95 -22.83 0.41 -9.54
C TRP A 95 -22.15 -0.04 -10.84
N LYS A 96 -21.54 0.91 -11.55
CA LYS A 96 -20.88 0.67 -12.83
C LYS A 96 -19.40 0.36 -12.60
N LEU A 97 -18.98 -0.87 -12.86
CA LEU A 97 -17.57 -1.26 -12.88
C LEU A 97 -17.10 -1.36 -14.34
N ARG A 98 -15.95 -0.74 -14.65
CA ARG A 98 -15.41 -0.66 -16.02
C ARG A 98 -13.93 -0.99 -16.02
N VAL A 99 -13.46 -1.64 -17.08
CA VAL A 99 -12.06 -2.03 -17.24
C VAL A 99 -11.53 -1.53 -18.58
N LEU A 100 -10.43 -0.80 -18.54
CA LEU A 100 -9.64 -0.41 -19.68
C LEU A 100 -8.24 -0.97 -19.52
N THR A 101 -7.80 -1.84 -20.41
CA THR A 101 -6.39 -2.19 -20.51
C THR A 101 -5.77 -1.44 -21.67
N GLN A 102 -4.58 -0.91 -21.47
CA GLN A 102 -3.87 -0.12 -22.49
C GLN A 102 -2.37 -0.30 -22.38
N TYR A 103 -1.67 -0.15 -23.50
CA TYR A 103 -0.22 -0.15 -23.54
C TYR A 103 0.30 1.06 -24.33
N ASP A 104 0.47 0.96 -25.65
CA ASP A 104 0.97 2.04 -26.48
C ASP A 104 -0.14 2.98 -26.97
N ARG A 105 -1.37 2.49 -27.04
CA ARG A 105 -2.53 3.22 -27.52
C ARG A 105 -3.51 3.44 -26.37
N THR A 106 -4.01 4.65 -26.26
CA THR A 106 -4.98 5.05 -25.25
C THR A 106 -6.13 5.84 -25.91
N PRO A 107 -7.38 5.52 -25.56
CA PRO A 107 -8.53 6.32 -26.00
C PRO A 107 -8.63 7.66 -25.26
N GLY A 108 -7.81 7.90 -24.23
CA GLY A 108 -7.77 9.14 -23.47
C GLY A 108 -9.07 9.40 -22.71
N ARG A 109 -9.55 10.66 -22.75
CA ARG A 109 -10.79 11.05 -22.06
C ARG A 109 -12.06 10.57 -22.75
N ALA A 110 -11.98 10.10 -23.99
CA ALA A 110 -13.15 9.63 -24.74
C ALA A 110 -13.88 8.47 -24.03
N VAL A 111 -13.18 7.69 -23.19
CA VAL A 111 -13.81 6.63 -22.37
C VAL A 111 -14.83 7.16 -21.38
N LYS A 112 -14.68 8.42 -20.91
CA LYS A 112 -15.61 9.02 -19.95
C LYS A 112 -17.00 9.21 -20.58
N ASP A 113 -17.01 9.71 -21.79
CA ASP A 113 -18.25 9.95 -22.52
C ASP A 113 -18.83 8.63 -23.07
N TYR A 114 -17.95 7.69 -23.48
CA TYR A 114 -18.34 6.36 -23.97
C TYR A 114 -19.09 5.54 -22.90
N TRP A 115 -18.63 5.56 -21.65
CA TRP A 115 -19.25 4.82 -20.54
C TRP A 115 -20.18 5.68 -19.67
N ASP A 116 -20.38 6.97 -20.02
CA ASP A 116 -21.15 7.92 -19.18
C ASP A 116 -20.77 7.80 -17.69
N LEU A 117 -19.47 7.99 -17.42
CA LEU A 117 -18.92 7.81 -16.07
C LEU A 117 -19.45 8.91 -15.13
N ASP A 118 -20.07 8.48 -14.04
CA ASP A 118 -20.74 9.29 -13.03
C ASP A 118 -20.22 9.05 -11.60
N GLY A 119 -20.98 9.48 -10.59
CA GLY A 119 -20.63 9.25 -9.18
C GLY A 119 -20.65 7.79 -8.75
N HIS A 120 -21.39 6.93 -9.45
CA HIS A 120 -21.53 5.49 -9.18
C HIS A 120 -20.60 4.64 -10.06
N SER A 121 -19.66 5.25 -10.78
CA SER A 121 -18.78 4.57 -11.72
C SER A 121 -17.40 4.34 -11.11
N PHE A 122 -16.86 3.15 -11.28
CA PHE A 122 -15.48 2.79 -10.96
C PHE A 122 -14.79 2.25 -12.21
N LEU A 123 -13.71 2.91 -12.61
CA LEU A 123 -12.91 2.52 -13.76
C LEU A 123 -11.52 2.08 -13.32
N ILE A 124 -11.15 0.86 -13.68
CA ILE A 124 -9.77 0.36 -13.62
C ILE A 124 -9.11 0.64 -14.97
N VAL A 125 -7.98 1.34 -14.94
CA VAL A 125 -7.08 1.50 -16.08
C VAL A 125 -5.82 0.70 -15.80
N ALA A 126 -5.61 -0.38 -16.52
CA ALA A 126 -4.39 -1.18 -16.46
C ALA A 126 -3.39 -0.66 -17.50
N ASP A 127 -2.26 -0.11 -17.02
CA ASP A 127 -1.18 0.43 -17.86
C ASP A 127 0.18 0.11 -17.22
N PRO A 128 0.95 -0.85 -17.78
CA PRO A 128 2.21 -1.31 -17.19
C PRO A 128 3.33 -0.27 -17.24
N ARG A 129 3.18 0.84 -18.00
CA ARG A 129 4.22 1.87 -18.15
C ARG A 129 4.41 2.74 -16.91
N GLY A 130 3.44 2.77 -15.99
CA GLY A 130 3.41 3.69 -14.85
C GLY A 130 4.09 3.20 -13.57
N GLY A 131 4.73 2.03 -13.56
CA GLY A 131 5.33 1.43 -12.36
C GLY A 131 4.33 0.64 -11.49
N ASN A 132 3.09 1.09 -11.35
CA ASN A 132 1.95 0.30 -10.89
C ASN A 132 1.08 0.00 -12.10
N LEU A 133 0.69 -1.27 -12.26
CA LEU A 133 -0.19 -1.69 -13.35
C LEU A 133 -1.54 -0.97 -13.30
N LEU A 134 -2.14 -0.88 -12.10
CA LEU A 134 -3.51 -0.43 -11.92
C LEU A 134 -3.59 1.05 -11.53
N ASN A 135 -4.40 1.80 -12.27
CA ASN A 135 -4.84 3.14 -11.94
C ASN A 135 -6.36 3.16 -11.82
N PHE A 136 -6.90 3.93 -10.87
CA PHE A 136 -8.32 3.95 -10.57
C PHE A 136 -8.92 5.33 -10.80
N ASN A 137 -10.07 5.36 -11.49
CA ASN A 137 -10.95 6.50 -11.51
C ASN A 137 -12.21 6.15 -10.72
N VAL A 138 -12.38 6.78 -9.56
CA VAL A 138 -13.40 6.42 -8.57
C VAL A 138 -14.45 7.53 -8.52
N GLY A 139 -15.69 7.18 -8.77
CA GLY A 139 -16.84 8.08 -8.67
C GLY A 139 -17.06 8.61 -7.25
N GLY A 140 -17.63 9.80 -7.14
CA GLY A 140 -17.77 10.50 -5.85
C GLY A 140 -18.59 9.76 -4.81
N ASP A 141 -19.57 8.97 -5.24
CA ASP A 141 -20.48 8.27 -4.34
C ASP A 141 -19.83 7.06 -3.66
N PHE A 142 -18.78 6.47 -4.28
CA PHE A 142 -17.97 5.42 -3.65
C PHE A 142 -17.35 5.88 -2.34
N TYR A 143 -16.92 7.14 -2.23
CA TYR A 143 -16.29 7.67 -1.01
C TYR A 143 -17.22 7.78 0.19
N ARG A 144 -18.53 7.56 0.01
CA ARG A 144 -19.52 7.50 1.10
C ARG A 144 -19.49 6.15 1.80
N ILE A 145 -19.11 5.09 1.08
CA ILE A 145 -19.13 3.70 1.59
C ILE A 145 -17.73 3.09 1.69
N ILE A 146 -16.76 3.56 0.89
CA ILE A 146 -15.40 3.06 0.84
C ILE A 146 -14.41 4.21 1.04
N PRO A 147 -13.57 4.19 2.10
CA PRO A 147 -12.65 5.27 2.42
C PRO A 147 -11.50 5.37 1.40
N ARG A 148 -10.87 6.55 1.31
CA ARG A 148 -9.72 6.77 0.39
C ARG A 148 -8.55 5.84 0.63
N THR A 149 -8.31 5.43 1.88
CA THR A 149 -7.24 4.50 2.26
C THR A 149 -7.39 3.13 1.61
N PHE A 150 -8.62 2.67 1.41
CA PHE A 150 -8.93 1.42 0.71
C PHE A 150 -8.37 1.43 -0.73
N TRP A 151 -8.57 2.51 -1.48
CA TRP A 151 -8.12 2.60 -2.88
C TRP A 151 -6.61 2.60 -3.01
N VAL A 152 -5.91 3.21 -2.05
CA VAL A 152 -4.44 3.16 -1.97
C VAL A 152 -3.97 1.74 -1.65
N GLU A 153 -4.61 1.07 -0.70
CA GLU A 153 -4.32 -0.32 -0.35
C GLU A 153 -4.59 -1.25 -1.54
N LEU A 154 -5.73 -1.08 -2.23
CA LEU A 154 -6.12 -1.87 -3.40
C LEU A 154 -5.06 -1.76 -4.51
N GLN A 155 -4.64 -0.54 -4.86
CA GLN A 155 -3.62 -0.29 -5.86
C GLN A 155 -2.26 -0.89 -5.47
N THR A 156 -1.85 -0.69 -4.22
CA THR A 156 -0.58 -1.20 -3.71
C THR A 156 -0.57 -2.73 -3.66
N ARG A 157 -1.71 -3.35 -3.35
CA ARG A 157 -1.83 -4.79 -3.21
C ARG A 157 -1.84 -5.51 -4.55
N PHE A 158 -2.67 -5.07 -5.51
CA PHE A 158 -2.89 -5.76 -6.77
C PHE A 158 -2.08 -5.15 -7.93
N GLY A 159 -1.81 -3.83 -7.91
CA GLY A 159 -1.12 -3.16 -9.00
C GLY A 159 0.40 -3.20 -8.94
N ASN A 160 1.00 -3.76 -7.88
CA ASN A 160 2.46 -3.81 -7.76
C ASN A 160 3.09 -4.88 -8.67
N GLN A 161 4.31 -4.62 -9.13
CA GLN A 161 5.04 -5.48 -10.06
C GLN A 161 5.25 -6.94 -9.58
N TYR A 162 5.31 -7.17 -8.26
CA TYR A 162 5.50 -8.52 -7.71
C TYR A 162 4.23 -9.33 -7.84
N PHE A 163 3.09 -8.74 -7.48
CA PHE A 163 1.79 -9.40 -7.62
C PHE A 163 1.48 -9.70 -9.09
N VAL A 164 1.72 -8.73 -9.98
CA VAL A 164 1.51 -8.88 -11.42
C VAL A 164 2.40 -9.97 -12.01
N ARG A 165 3.68 -10.03 -11.60
CA ARG A 165 4.58 -11.09 -12.04
C ARG A 165 4.12 -12.49 -11.65
N ASP A 166 3.56 -12.62 -10.44
CA ASP A 166 3.20 -13.94 -9.88
C ASP A 166 1.77 -14.37 -10.28
N ASN A 167 0.87 -13.43 -10.62
CA ASN A 167 -0.55 -13.69 -10.91
C ASN A 167 -1.01 -13.27 -12.32
N GLY A 168 -0.17 -12.58 -13.11
CA GLY A 168 -0.55 -12.00 -14.39
C GLY A 168 -1.24 -10.63 -14.26
N GLU A 169 -1.40 -9.96 -15.40
CA GLU A 169 -2.15 -8.70 -15.48
C GLU A 169 -3.64 -8.93 -15.27
N ASP A 170 -4.17 -9.98 -15.87
CA ASP A 170 -5.56 -10.44 -15.68
C ASP A 170 -5.85 -10.74 -14.21
N GLY A 171 -4.97 -11.50 -13.53
CA GLY A 171 -5.11 -11.80 -12.10
C GLY A 171 -5.09 -10.55 -11.21
N ALA A 172 -4.31 -9.53 -11.57
CA ALA A 172 -4.28 -8.26 -10.87
C ALA A 172 -5.60 -7.47 -11.02
N ILE A 173 -6.14 -7.40 -12.24
CA ILE A 173 -7.40 -6.72 -12.53
C ILE A 173 -8.57 -7.44 -11.84
N LEU A 174 -8.67 -8.76 -12.02
CA LEU A 174 -9.73 -9.58 -11.41
C LEU A 174 -9.68 -9.53 -9.88
N GLY A 175 -8.49 -9.58 -9.30
CA GLY A 175 -8.32 -9.45 -7.84
C GLY A 175 -8.80 -8.12 -7.30
N ALA A 176 -8.52 -7.02 -8.02
CA ALA A 176 -8.98 -5.68 -7.64
C ALA A 176 -10.51 -5.53 -7.80
N LEU A 177 -11.09 -6.03 -8.91
CA LEU A 177 -12.53 -6.01 -9.15
C LEU A 177 -13.29 -6.76 -8.06
N ARG A 178 -12.92 -8.02 -7.78
CA ARG A 178 -13.57 -8.84 -6.75
C ARG A 178 -13.54 -8.18 -5.37
N ALA A 179 -12.42 -7.54 -5.01
CA ALA A 179 -12.35 -6.81 -3.74
C ALA A 179 -13.35 -5.65 -3.68
N VAL A 180 -13.55 -4.93 -4.79
CA VAL A 180 -14.53 -3.83 -4.89
C VAL A 180 -15.96 -4.37 -4.86
N GLU A 181 -16.26 -5.44 -5.60
CA GLU A 181 -17.58 -6.09 -5.63
C GLU A 181 -18.01 -6.58 -4.24
N ILE A 182 -17.13 -7.28 -3.51
CA ILE A 182 -17.39 -7.71 -2.14
C ILE A 182 -17.75 -6.50 -1.28
N CYS A 183 -17.00 -5.40 -1.39
CA CYS A 183 -17.25 -4.21 -0.59
C CYS A 183 -18.58 -3.52 -0.94
N ILE A 184 -18.97 -3.51 -2.21
CA ILE A 184 -20.26 -2.96 -2.62
C ILE A 184 -21.41 -3.83 -2.07
N ARG A 185 -21.33 -5.16 -2.22
CA ARG A 185 -22.32 -6.11 -1.72
C ARG A 185 -22.48 -6.04 -0.18
N GLN A 186 -21.42 -5.73 0.54
CA GLN A 186 -21.42 -5.54 2.00
C GLN A 186 -21.79 -4.11 2.44
N ASN A 187 -22.15 -3.23 1.48
CA ASN A 187 -22.44 -1.82 1.73
C ASN A 187 -21.27 -1.05 2.37
N GLY A 188 -20.05 -1.43 2.04
CA GLY A 188 -18.80 -0.73 2.39
C GLY A 188 -17.73 -1.60 3.04
N CYS A 189 -16.48 -1.18 2.90
CA CYS A 189 -15.31 -1.79 3.55
C CYS A 189 -14.38 -0.71 4.07
N SER A 190 -13.77 -0.94 5.23
CA SER A 190 -12.70 -0.08 5.76
C SER A 190 -11.31 -0.48 5.24
N VAL A 191 -11.12 -1.76 4.89
CA VAL A 191 -9.87 -2.36 4.40
C VAL A 191 -10.16 -3.29 3.22
N VAL A 192 -9.15 -3.57 2.41
CA VAL A 192 -9.28 -4.49 1.27
C VAL A 192 -9.53 -5.92 1.77
N PRO A 193 -10.60 -6.59 1.31
CA PRO A 193 -10.92 -7.96 1.70
C PRO A 193 -9.82 -8.97 1.36
N GLY A 194 -9.76 -10.05 2.14
CA GLY A 194 -8.81 -11.14 1.99
C GLY A 194 -7.45 -10.87 2.64
N LEU A 195 -6.70 -11.92 2.90
CA LEU A 195 -5.37 -11.88 3.48
C LEU A 195 -4.31 -12.01 2.38
N PRO A 196 -3.40 -11.02 2.22
CA PRO A 196 -2.20 -11.20 1.40
C PRO A 196 -1.37 -12.39 1.92
N GLN A 197 -0.69 -13.09 1.02
CA GLN A 197 0.11 -14.27 1.38
C GLN A 197 1.15 -13.95 2.47
N GLU A 198 1.78 -12.79 2.39
CA GLU A 198 2.76 -12.35 3.39
C GLU A 198 2.13 -12.16 4.78
N GLN A 199 0.93 -11.58 4.83
CA GLN A 199 0.19 -11.43 6.10
C GLN A 199 -0.28 -12.78 6.63
N TRP A 200 -0.71 -13.68 5.76
CA TRP A 200 -1.09 -15.03 6.15
C TRP A 200 0.08 -15.77 6.82
N VAL A 201 1.28 -15.75 6.21
CA VAL A 201 2.50 -16.35 6.78
C VAL A 201 2.86 -15.66 8.11
N LEU A 202 2.81 -14.34 8.17
CA LEU A 202 3.14 -13.58 9.38
C LEU A 202 2.18 -13.90 10.53
N THR A 203 0.87 -13.96 10.28
CA THR A 203 -0.13 -14.31 11.31
C THR A 203 0.06 -15.72 11.83
N PHE A 204 0.40 -16.67 10.94
CA PHE A 204 0.66 -18.05 11.31
C PHE A 204 1.92 -18.19 12.17
N ILE A 205 3.05 -17.58 11.75
CA ILE A 205 4.30 -17.56 12.53
C ILE A 205 4.09 -16.91 13.91
N SER A 206 3.40 -15.76 13.95
CA SER A 206 3.10 -15.06 15.21
C SER A 206 2.28 -15.93 16.15
N SER A 207 1.34 -16.72 15.63
CA SER A 207 0.54 -17.65 16.40
C SER A 207 1.40 -18.79 17.00
N ILE A 208 2.30 -19.38 16.20
CA ILE A 208 3.22 -20.41 16.69
C ILE A 208 4.14 -19.85 17.78
N VAL A 209 4.75 -18.69 17.57
CA VAL A 209 5.66 -18.05 18.54
C VAL A 209 4.90 -17.70 19.83
N GLY A 210 3.68 -17.16 19.72
CA GLY A 210 2.80 -16.92 20.87
C GLY A 210 2.53 -18.21 21.66
N GLY A 211 2.25 -19.32 20.96
CA GLY A 211 2.06 -20.64 21.54
C GLY A 211 3.32 -21.15 22.26
N VAL A 212 4.50 -21.02 21.65
CA VAL A 212 5.79 -21.38 22.27
C VAL A 212 6.01 -20.61 23.57
N ILE A 213 5.80 -19.30 23.57
CA ILE A 213 5.96 -18.46 24.77
C ILE A 213 4.97 -18.89 25.85
N CYS A 214 3.71 -19.17 25.49
CA CYS A 214 2.70 -19.66 26.42
C CYS A 214 3.11 -21.02 26.99
N GLY A 215 3.62 -21.96 26.18
CA GLY A 215 4.11 -23.28 26.61
C GLY A 215 5.30 -23.19 27.56
N LEU A 216 6.27 -22.32 27.27
CA LEU A 216 7.40 -22.05 28.18
C LEU A 216 6.95 -21.38 29.48
N ALA A 217 5.93 -20.51 29.44
CA ALA A 217 5.34 -19.93 30.63
C ALA A 217 4.67 -20.97 31.50
N ALA A 218 4.01 -21.95 30.89
CA ALA A 218 3.31 -23.04 31.55
C ALA A 218 4.24 -24.07 32.18
N TYR A 219 5.55 -24.04 31.85
CA TYR A 219 6.54 -24.99 32.33
C TYR A 219 6.58 -25.12 33.85
N PRO A 220 6.52 -26.35 34.45
CA PRO A 220 6.60 -26.57 35.89
C PRO A 220 7.90 -26.04 36.49
N ARG A 221 7.83 -25.33 37.61
CA ARG A 221 8.99 -24.73 38.29
C ARG A 221 9.19 -25.28 39.71
N LYS A 222 8.21 -26.06 40.19
CA LYS A 222 8.25 -26.68 41.54
C LYS A 222 7.98 -28.17 41.44
N PRO A 223 8.60 -29.00 42.29
CA PRO A 223 8.29 -30.43 42.36
C PRO A 223 6.78 -30.65 42.62
N GLY A 224 6.16 -31.53 41.81
CA GLY A 224 4.72 -31.80 41.89
C GLY A 224 3.79 -30.77 41.25
N GLN A 225 4.32 -29.72 40.63
CA GLN A 225 3.54 -28.77 39.88
C GLN A 225 3.38 -29.26 38.43
N ILE A 226 2.14 -29.45 37.98
CA ILE A 226 1.85 -29.84 36.59
C ILE A 226 1.88 -28.62 35.69
N PHE A 227 1.37 -27.47 36.15
CA PHE A 227 1.15 -26.29 35.31
C PHE A 227 1.42 -25.00 36.09
N ALA A 228 2.29 -24.13 35.58
CA ALA A 228 2.71 -22.88 36.21
C ALA A 228 1.77 -21.69 35.83
N TRP A 229 0.49 -21.74 36.15
CA TRP A 229 -0.54 -20.78 35.73
C TRP A 229 -0.18 -19.30 36.03
N GLN A 230 0.55 -19.06 37.13
CA GLN A 230 0.98 -17.71 37.52
C GLN A 230 1.87 -17.07 36.44
N TRP A 231 2.77 -17.85 35.84
CA TRP A 231 3.68 -17.39 34.79
C TRP A 231 2.97 -17.23 33.46
N VAL A 232 1.98 -18.08 33.17
CA VAL A 232 1.11 -17.91 31.99
C VAL A 232 0.39 -16.58 32.05
N LEU A 233 -0.11 -16.18 33.24
CA LEU A 233 -0.76 -14.88 33.43
C LEU A 233 0.25 -13.71 33.35
N VAL A 234 1.41 -13.82 34.00
CA VAL A 234 2.45 -12.78 33.96
C VAL A 234 2.94 -12.52 32.54
N LEU A 235 3.09 -13.58 31.72
CA LEU A 235 3.54 -13.47 30.33
C LEU A 235 2.36 -13.33 29.34
N SER A 236 1.09 -13.25 29.82
CA SER A 236 -0.08 -13.12 28.96
C SER A 236 -0.05 -11.89 28.05
N PRO A 237 0.47 -10.71 28.43
CA PRO A 237 0.58 -9.61 27.48
C PRO A 237 1.46 -9.95 26.27
N LEU A 238 2.51 -10.73 26.45
CA LEU A 238 3.44 -11.08 25.38
C LEU A 238 2.84 -12.11 24.40
N TRP A 239 2.43 -13.29 24.91
CA TRP A 239 1.83 -14.31 24.04
C TRP A 239 0.45 -13.91 23.55
N GLY A 240 -0.31 -13.13 24.35
CA GLY A 240 -1.64 -12.63 23.98
C GLY A 240 -1.57 -11.62 22.83
N ILE A 241 -0.62 -10.69 22.84
CA ILE A 241 -0.42 -9.75 21.70
C ILE A 241 -0.04 -10.53 20.43
N LEU A 242 0.90 -11.46 20.53
CA LEU A 242 1.34 -12.26 19.38
C LEU A 242 0.21 -13.09 18.79
N PHE A 243 -0.57 -13.74 19.61
CA PHE A 243 -1.67 -14.60 19.16
C PHE A 243 -2.94 -13.80 18.80
N LEU A 244 -3.41 -12.92 19.69
CA LEU A 244 -4.69 -12.22 19.48
C LEU A 244 -4.55 -11.05 18.51
N ALA A 245 -3.54 -10.17 18.71
CA ALA A 245 -3.41 -8.98 17.88
C ALA A 245 -2.75 -9.27 16.51
N PHE A 246 -1.71 -10.11 16.47
CA PHE A 246 -1.01 -10.43 15.23
C PHE A 246 -1.44 -11.76 14.58
N GLY A 247 -1.93 -12.73 15.34
CA GLY A 247 -2.42 -14.00 14.80
C GLY A 247 -3.88 -13.97 14.40
N VAL A 248 -4.77 -13.58 15.29
CA VAL A 248 -6.23 -13.64 15.09
C VAL A 248 -6.79 -12.35 14.48
N GLY A 249 -6.35 -11.19 14.98
CA GLY A 249 -6.89 -9.89 14.61
C GLY A 249 -6.95 -9.63 13.12
N PRO A 250 -5.84 -9.73 12.36
CA PRO A 250 -5.83 -9.51 10.91
C PRO A 250 -6.74 -10.49 10.14
N VAL A 251 -6.87 -11.73 10.63
CA VAL A 251 -7.74 -12.74 9.99
C VAL A 251 -9.20 -12.32 10.11
N VAL A 252 -9.66 -12.06 11.32
CA VAL A 252 -11.08 -11.73 11.58
C VAL A 252 -11.50 -10.41 10.92
N THR A 253 -10.57 -9.45 10.78
CA THR A 253 -10.88 -8.15 10.16
C THR A 253 -10.86 -8.14 8.65
N ARG A 254 -10.25 -9.15 7.99
CA ARG A 254 -10.00 -9.13 6.55
C ARG A 254 -10.61 -10.29 5.78
N THR A 255 -11.08 -11.34 6.45
CA THR A 255 -11.68 -12.51 5.79
C THR A 255 -12.81 -13.08 6.63
N GLU A 256 -13.83 -13.60 5.94
CA GLU A 256 -14.92 -14.38 6.54
C GLU A 256 -14.59 -15.88 6.59
N ASP A 257 -13.49 -16.29 5.94
CA ASP A 257 -13.04 -17.67 5.94
C ASP A 257 -12.56 -18.09 7.33
N TRP A 258 -13.10 -19.19 7.82
CA TRP A 258 -12.68 -19.78 9.09
C TRP A 258 -11.37 -20.56 9.03
N LEU A 259 -10.92 -20.98 7.81
CA LEU A 259 -9.74 -21.83 7.61
C LEU A 259 -8.45 -21.17 8.11
N PRO A 260 -8.12 -19.90 7.77
CA PRO A 260 -6.94 -19.22 8.31
C PRO A 260 -6.99 -19.09 9.84
N LEU A 261 -8.17 -18.89 10.41
CA LEU A 261 -8.36 -18.84 11.87
C LEU A 261 -8.06 -20.19 12.53
N ALA A 262 -8.56 -21.27 11.96
CA ALA A 262 -8.29 -22.63 12.44
C ALA A 262 -6.81 -22.99 12.33
N GLN A 263 -6.15 -22.59 11.24
CA GLN A 263 -4.70 -22.79 11.05
C GLN A 263 -3.89 -22.04 12.11
N ASN A 264 -4.21 -20.78 12.39
CA ASN A 264 -3.53 -19.98 13.40
C ASN A 264 -3.75 -20.52 14.82
N ALA A 265 -4.98 -20.96 15.15
CA ALA A 265 -5.27 -21.61 16.41
C ALA A 265 -4.50 -22.96 16.53
N GLY A 266 -4.47 -23.75 15.46
CA GLY A 266 -3.68 -24.99 15.40
C GLY A 266 -2.18 -24.72 15.56
N GLY A 267 -1.64 -23.71 14.89
CA GLY A 267 -0.26 -23.27 15.04
C GLY A 267 0.10 -22.87 16.47
N PHE A 268 -0.80 -22.12 17.13
CA PHE A 268 -0.64 -21.77 18.55
C PHE A 268 -0.59 -23.01 19.45
N ILE A 269 -1.53 -23.95 19.27
CA ILE A 269 -1.58 -25.20 20.04
C ILE A 269 -0.31 -26.04 19.81
N VAL A 270 0.15 -26.18 18.58
CA VAL A 270 1.38 -26.91 18.24
C VAL A 270 2.59 -26.26 18.90
N GLY A 271 2.72 -24.94 18.84
CA GLY A 271 3.78 -24.20 19.51
C GLY A 271 3.75 -24.38 21.03
N LEU A 272 2.56 -24.29 21.64
CA LEU A 272 2.35 -24.51 23.07
C LEU A 272 2.76 -25.91 23.49
N LEU A 273 2.24 -26.93 22.83
CA LEU A 273 2.55 -28.34 23.15
C LEU A 273 4.02 -28.68 22.91
N GLY A 274 4.58 -28.20 21.80
CA GLY A 274 6.01 -28.41 21.48
C GLY A 274 6.97 -27.82 22.51
N ALA A 275 6.60 -26.71 23.15
CA ALA A 275 7.38 -26.08 24.21
C ALA A 275 7.10 -26.69 25.59
N TYR A 276 5.87 -27.15 25.85
CA TYR A 276 5.47 -27.71 27.15
C TYR A 276 5.83 -29.18 27.34
N LEU A 277 5.58 -30.04 26.33
CA LEU A 277 5.75 -31.49 26.46
C LEU A 277 7.19 -31.97 26.85
N PRO A 278 8.28 -31.38 26.29
CA PRO A 278 9.63 -31.79 26.69
C PRO A 278 9.89 -31.64 28.19
N SER A 279 9.15 -30.77 28.89
CA SER A 279 9.28 -30.62 30.33
C SER A 279 8.84 -31.86 31.11
N GLN A 280 7.80 -32.52 30.64
CA GLN A 280 7.23 -33.70 31.30
C GLN A 280 8.13 -34.93 31.17
N PHE A 281 8.85 -35.04 30.03
CA PHE A 281 9.77 -36.19 29.83
C PHE A 281 11.11 -36.04 30.56
N ARG A 282 11.55 -34.82 30.87
CA ARG A 282 12.80 -34.54 31.56
C ARG A 282 12.76 -34.84 33.05
N ASP A 283 11.58 -34.71 33.66
CA ASP A 283 11.39 -35.04 35.10
C ASP A 283 11.13 -36.52 35.34
N SER A 284 10.97 -37.36 34.30
CA SER A 284 10.73 -38.78 34.40
C SER A 284 12.00 -39.64 34.28
N THR A 285 13.17 -39.05 34.06
CA THR A 285 14.46 -39.79 34.15
C THR A 285 14.87 -39.85 35.61
N PRO A 286 14.93 -41.07 36.23
CA PRO A 286 15.45 -41.25 37.58
C PRO A 286 16.89 -40.77 37.60
N SER A 287 17.23 -39.89 38.57
CA SER A 287 18.64 -39.61 38.89
C SER A 287 19.30 -40.90 39.31
N GLU A 288 20.08 -41.52 38.43
CA GLU A 288 21.04 -42.56 38.85
C GLU A 288 22.05 -41.87 39.78
N THR A 289 21.90 -42.14 41.07
CA THR A 289 22.89 -41.88 42.12
C THR A 289 23.76 -43.11 42.26
#